data_0a5f24ded43e3ecfb106bedd4a438cc4
#
_entry.id   0a5f24ded43e3ecfb106bedd4a438cc4
#
_cell.length_a   1.000
_cell.length_b   1.000
_cell.length_c   1.000
_cell.angle_alpha   90.00
_cell.angle_beta   90.00
_cell.angle_gamma   90.00
#
_symmetry.space_group_name_H-M   'P 1'
#
loop_
_entity.id
_entity.type
_entity.pdbx_description
1 polymer ?
#
loop_
_entity_poly.entity_id
_entity_poly.type
_entity_poly.pdbx_seq_one_letter_code
_entity_poly.pdbx_strand_id
1 'polypeptide(L)'
;MRQIIYDKVKYIADKYKGYIDTEDLMKEGLTNRQIGLLTAEGKLDKVAHGHYWIISPEFSKPEDYKAVEVARVNRKAVICADSACYYMGLIDKEPEILSIATRRSDRHKMKMNFEVSRHYFSEQAFEDEKHVFDTKYGSYNVYGIDRSVCDCIRFREDIDKDIFELVIENYRKYDKKNEERLMAYAKAMRIGRQVERIGLDR
;
A
#
# COMPACT_ATOMS: atom_id res chain seq x y z
N MET A 1 -26.94 -11.71 24.03
CA MET A 1 -25.74 -12.48 23.61
C MET A 1 -24.91 -11.73 22.54
N ARG A 2 -25.53 -11.18 21.49
CA ARG A 2 -24.81 -10.40 20.45
C ARG A 2 -24.16 -9.13 20.96
N GLN A 3 -24.82 -8.36 21.83
CA GLN A 3 -24.27 -7.13 22.40
C GLN A 3 -23.01 -7.39 23.21
N ILE A 4 -23.00 -8.40 24.08
CA ILE A 4 -21.82 -8.77 24.87
C ILE A 4 -20.62 -9.15 24.00
N ILE A 5 -20.88 -9.81 22.87
CA ILE A 5 -19.83 -10.16 21.90
C ILE A 5 -19.28 -8.89 21.23
N TYR A 6 -20.16 -7.97 20.85
CA TYR A 6 -19.75 -6.71 20.23
C TYR A 6 -18.96 -5.83 21.21
N ASP A 7 -19.37 -5.77 22.47
CA ASP A 7 -18.65 -5.03 23.51
C ASP A 7 -17.23 -5.59 23.74
N LYS A 8 -17.07 -6.91 23.67
CA LYS A 8 -15.75 -7.55 23.69
C LYS A 8 -14.91 -7.11 22.47
N VAL A 9 -15.51 -7.09 21.28
CA VAL A 9 -14.81 -6.66 20.06
C VAL A 9 -14.39 -5.20 20.16
N LYS A 10 -15.22 -4.32 20.72
CA LYS A 10 -14.84 -2.93 20.99
C LYS A 10 -13.65 -2.83 21.92
N TYR A 11 -13.66 -3.58 23.02
CA TYR A 11 -12.52 -3.63 23.96
C TYR A 11 -11.21 -4.06 23.27
N ILE A 12 -11.28 -5.07 22.38
CA ILE A 12 -10.11 -5.50 21.59
C ILE A 12 -9.70 -4.38 20.63
N ALA A 13 -10.68 -3.74 19.95
CA ALA A 13 -10.44 -2.66 19.01
C ALA A 13 -9.73 -1.46 19.66
N ASP A 14 -10.08 -1.10 20.90
CA ASP A 14 -9.39 -0.05 21.66
C ASP A 14 -7.90 -0.36 21.82
N LYS A 15 -7.57 -1.60 22.15
CA LYS A 15 -6.20 -2.07 22.31
C LYS A 15 -5.39 -1.98 21.01
N TYR A 16 -6.02 -2.29 19.88
CA TYR A 16 -5.39 -2.34 18.56
C TYR A 16 -5.79 -1.18 17.65
N LYS A 17 -6.38 -0.13 18.21
CA LYS A 17 -6.72 1.13 17.50
C LYS A 17 -7.64 0.92 16.28
N GLY A 18 -8.57 -0.03 16.39
CA GLY A 18 -9.56 -0.31 15.36
C GLY A 18 -9.22 -1.47 14.42
N TYR A 19 -7.95 -1.80 14.19
CA TYR A 19 -7.55 -2.98 13.41
C TYR A 19 -7.47 -4.22 14.31
N ILE A 20 -8.08 -5.31 13.88
CA ILE A 20 -8.20 -6.54 14.66
C ILE A 20 -7.88 -7.74 13.76
N ASP A 21 -7.08 -8.66 14.27
CA ASP A 21 -6.77 -9.90 13.56
C ASP A 21 -7.61 -11.07 14.12
N THR A 22 -7.87 -12.08 13.29
CA THR A 22 -8.63 -13.27 13.71
C THR A 22 -8.02 -13.90 14.96
N GLU A 23 -6.70 -13.94 15.08
CA GLU A 23 -6.01 -14.51 16.24
C GLU A 23 -6.36 -13.78 17.53
N ASP A 24 -6.44 -12.44 17.49
CA ASP A 24 -6.77 -11.63 18.65
C ASP A 24 -8.22 -11.87 19.09
N LEU A 25 -9.15 -11.96 18.12
CA LEU A 25 -10.54 -12.28 18.40
C LEU A 25 -10.69 -13.69 19.02
N MET A 26 -9.94 -14.67 18.51
CA MET A 26 -9.98 -16.04 19.01
C MET A 26 -9.35 -16.17 20.40
N LYS A 27 -8.28 -15.43 20.73
CA LYS A 27 -7.69 -15.37 22.06
C LYS A 27 -8.69 -14.87 23.12
N GLU A 28 -9.57 -13.97 22.72
CA GLU A 28 -10.65 -13.45 23.58
C GLU A 28 -11.92 -14.33 23.55
N GLY A 29 -11.83 -15.53 22.95
CA GLY A 29 -12.86 -16.56 22.99
C GLY A 29 -13.96 -16.42 21.94
N LEU A 30 -13.75 -15.61 20.89
CA LEU A 30 -14.67 -15.57 19.76
C LEU A 30 -14.42 -16.74 18.81
N THR A 31 -15.49 -17.27 18.25
CA THR A 31 -15.43 -18.31 17.21
C THR A 31 -15.47 -17.72 15.80
N ASN A 32 -14.96 -18.42 14.79
CA ASN A 32 -15.08 -18.01 13.40
C ASN A 32 -16.52 -17.73 12.96
N ARG A 33 -17.50 -18.49 13.48
CA ARG A 33 -18.93 -18.25 13.23
C ARG A 33 -19.39 -16.89 13.77
N GLN A 34 -18.96 -16.51 14.97
CA GLN A 34 -19.29 -15.21 15.58
C GLN A 34 -18.64 -14.06 14.80
N ILE A 35 -17.37 -14.21 14.38
CA ILE A 35 -16.66 -13.23 13.53
C ILE A 35 -17.41 -13.04 12.21
N GLY A 36 -17.82 -14.14 11.55
CA GLY A 36 -18.62 -14.08 10.32
C GLY A 36 -19.96 -13.38 10.50
N LEU A 37 -20.65 -13.60 11.64
CA LEU A 37 -21.90 -12.91 11.95
C LEU A 37 -21.68 -11.40 12.16
N LEU A 38 -20.63 -10.99 12.88
CA LEU A 38 -20.30 -9.58 13.08
C LEU A 38 -19.96 -8.87 11.76
N THR A 39 -19.30 -9.57 10.84
CA THR A 39 -19.02 -9.06 9.49
C THR A 39 -20.32 -8.91 8.68
N ALA A 40 -21.20 -9.92 8.72
CA ALA A 40 -22.50 -9.88 8.03
C ALA A 40 -23.44 -8.80 8.60
N GLU A 41 -23.33 -8.48 9.88
CA GLU A 41 -24.10 -7.43 10.55
C GLU A 41 -23.48 -6.02 10.39
N GLY A 42 -22.38 -5.88 9.61
CA GLY A 42 -21.71 -4.61 9.40
C GLY A 42 -21.06 -4.02 10.67
N LYS A 43 -20.64 -4.88 11.61
CA LYS A 43 -19.89 -4.50 12.81
C LYS A 43 -18.37 -4.61 12.61
N LEU A 44 -17.96 -5.45 11.68
CA LEU A 44 -16.59 -5.61 11.23
C LEU A 44 -16.54 -5.45 9.70
N ASP A 45 -15.63 -4.62 9.22
CA ASP A 45 -15.23 -4.56 7.82
C ASP A 45 -14.06 -5.53 7.59
N LYS A 46 -14.20 -6.41 6.61
CA LYS A 46 -13.15 -7.37 6.28
C LYS A 46 -12.13 -6.73 5.35
N VAL A 47 -10.99 -6.35 5.91
CA VAL A 47 -9.85 -5.78 5.18
C VAL A 47 -9.22 -6.81 4.23
N ALA A 48 -8.94 -8.00 4.75
CA ALA A 48 -8.39 -9.15 4.02
C ALA A 48 -8.70 -10.44 4.80
N HIS A 49 -8.20 -11.58 4.33
CA HIS A 49 -8.36 -12.83 5.07
C HIS A 49 -7.64 -12.74 6.42
N GLY A 50 -8.42 -12.87 7.49
CA GLY A 50 -7.91 -12.82 8.87
C GLY A 50 -7.72 -11.41 9.45
N HIS A 51 -7.94 -10.35 8.67
CA HIS A 51 -7.77 -8.96 9.10
C HIS A 51 -9.07 -8.20 8.97
N TYR A 52 -9.41 -7.44 10.02
CA TYR A 52 -10.68 -6.71 10.13
C TYR A 52 -10.44 -5.29 10.65
N TRP A 53 -11.37 -4.42 10.29
CA TRP A 53 -11.54 -3.09 10.89
C TRP A 53 -12.87 -3.05 11.63
N ILE A 54 -12.90 -2.48 12.84
CA ILE A 54 -14.17 -2.29 13.56
C ILE A 54 -14.97 -1.14 12.96
N ILE A 55 -16.26 -1.36 12.70
CA ILE A 55 -17.18 -0.30 12.29
C ILE A 55 -17.84 0.26 13.55
N SER A 56 -17.36 1.41 14.00
CA SER A 56 -17.87 2.13 15.17
C SER A 56 -17.58 3.63 15.00
N PRO A 57 -18.46 4.52 15.51
CA PRO A 57 -18.22 5.98 15.46
C PRO A 57 -16.96 6.44 16.21
N GLU A 58 -16.44 5.61 17.10
CA GLU A 58 -15.24 5.91 17.91
C GLU A 58 -13.94 5.71 17.12
N PHE A 59 -13.99 5.03 15.96
CA PHE A 59 -12.83 4.70 15.16
C PHE A 59 -13.03 5.21 13.72
N SER A 60 -12.05 5.94 13.22
CA SER A 60 -11.93 6.32 11.81
C SER A 60 -10.64 5.75 11.22
N LYS A 61 -10.73 5.21 10.01
CA LYS A 61 -9.54 4.77 9.28
C LYS A 61 -8.62 5.98 9.03
N PRO A 62 -7.30 5.79 9.07
CA PRO A 62 -6.36 6.86 8.68
C PRO A 62 -6.48 7.17 7.18
N GLU A 63 -5.99 8.33 6.77
CA GLU A 63 -5.98 8.71 5.34
C GLU A 63 -5.16 7.72 4.51
N ASP A 64 -4.05 7.23 5.06
CA ASP A 64 -3.16 6.24 4.45
C ASP A 64 -3.59 4.78 4.69
N TYR A 65 -4.89 4.53 4.97
CA TYR A 65 -5.39 3.21 5.36
C TYR A 65 -5.04 2.09 4.36
N LYS A 66 -5.03 2.38 3.04
CA LYS A 66 -4.69 1.36 2.04
C LYS A 66 -3.26 0.85 2.23
N ALA A 67 -2.29 1.75 2.46
CA ALA A 67 -0.90 1.39 2.70
C ALA A 67 -0.72 0.62 4.02
N VAL A 68 -1.37 1.08 5.09
CA VAL A 68 -1.39 0.40 6.39
C VAL A 68 -1.98 -1.01 6.26
N GLU A 69 -3.11 -1.16 5.59
CA GLU A 69 -3.80 -2.45 5.42
C GLU A 69 -2.98 -3.43 4.59
N VAL A 70 -2.33 -2.97 3.52
CA VAL A 70 -1.37 -3.78 2.74
C VAL A 70 -0.22 -4.27 3.61
N ALA A 71 0.39 -3.39 4.41
CA ALA A 71 1.51 -3.76 5.28
C ALA A 71 1.09 -4.73 6.41
N ARG A 72 -0.15 -4.65 6.89
CA ARG A 72 -0.69 -5.64 7.86
C ARG A 72 -0.83 -7.02 7.25
N VAL A 73 -1.21 -7.12 5.98
CA VAL A 73 -1.35 -8.40 5.26
C VAL A 73 0.01 -8.94 4.82
N ASN A 74 0.89 -8.07 4.34
CA ASN A 74 2.24 -8.41 3.91
C ASN A 74 3.24 -7.30 4.27
N ARG A 75 3.92 -7.45 5.40
CA ARG A 75 4.92 -6.49 5.90
C ARG A 75 6.09 -6.26 4.95
N LYS A 76 6.30 -7.17 3.99
CA LYS A 76 7.38 -7.05 3.00
C LYS A 76 6.95 -6.31 1.74
N ALA A 77 5.65 -6.07 1.55
CA ALA A 77 5.19 -5.28 0.42
C ALA A 77 5.71 -3.84 0.51
N VAL A 78 5.97 -3.25 -0.64
CA VAL A 78 6.45 -1.86 -0.77
C VAL A 78 5.51 -1.13 -1.71
N ILE A 79 5.01 0.03 -1.32
CA ILE A 79 4.25 0.91 -2.22
C ILE A 79 5.18 1.38 -3.34
N CYS A 80 4.76 1.30 -4.60
CA CYS A 80 5.59 1.61 -5.76
C CYS A 80 4.85 2.43 -6.82
N ALA A 81 5.54 2.77 -7.89
CA ALA A 81 5.01 3.48 -9.06
C ALA A 81 4.20 4.75 -8.68
N ASP A 82 3.04 4.94 -9.30
CA ASP A 82 2.16 6.10 -9.11
C ASP A 82 1.69 6.27 -7.67
N SER A 83 1.38 5.18 -6.99
CA SER A 83 1.00 5.22 -5.59
C SER A 83 2.16 5.69 -4.70
N ALA A 84 3.39 5.27 -4.97
CA ALA A 84 4.55 5.80 -4.25
C ALA A 84 4.76 7.29 -4.54
N CYS A 85 4.53 7.74 -5.77
CA CYS A 85 4.57 9.17 -6.10
C CYS A 85 3.55 9.98 -5.28
N TYR A 86 2.36 9.43 -5.05
CA TYR A 86 1.36 10.05 -4.17
C TYR A 86 1.82 10.07 -2.71
N TYR A 87 2.18 8.92 -2.13
CA TYR A 87 2.60 8.83 -0.71
C TYR A 87 3.87 9.63 -0.40
N MET A 88 4.73 9.83 -1.39
CA MET A 88 5.94 10.67 -1.28
C MET A 88 5.68 12.16 -1.58
N GLY A 89 4.45 12.53 -1.89
CA GLY A 89 4.04 13.93 -2.12
C GLY A 89 4.49 14.53 -3.46
N LEU A 90 4.81 13.70 -4.45
CA LEU A 90 5.10 14.17 -5.80
C LEU A 90 3.82 14.58 -6.55
N ILE A 91 2.72 13.87 -6.30
CA ILE A 91 1.38 14.18 -6.81
C ILE A 91 0.39 14.26 -5.65
N ASP A 92 -0.66 15.05 -5.81
CA ASP A 92 -1.73 15.25 -4.83
C ASP A 92 -2.99 14.42 -5.12
N LYS A 93 -3.10 13.86 -6.32
CA LYS A 93 -4.20 12.98 -6.72
C LYS A 93 -3.87 11.52 -6.37
N GLU A 94 -4.66 10.93 -5.45
CA GLU A 94 -4.53 9.51 -5.11
C GLU A 94 -4.94 8.62 -6.29
N PRO A 95 -4.09 7.66 -6.71
CA PRO A 95 -4.48 6.65 -7.69
C PRO A 95 -5.63 5.76 -7.17
N GLU A 96 -6.57 5.39 -8.04
CA GLU A 96 -7.68 4.49 -7.65
C GLU A 96 -7.17 3.11 -7.23
N ILE A 97 -6.22 2.57 -8.02
CA ILE A 97 -5.59 1.26 -7.80
C ILE A 97 -4.28 1.47 -7.05
N LEU A 98 -4.11 0.79 -5.92
CA LEU A 98 -2.86 0.85 -5.16
C LEU A 98 -1.78 -0.01 -5.80
N SER A 99 -0.71 0.61 -6.28
CA SER A 99 0.45 -0.08 -6.86
C SER A 99 1.42 -0.55 -5.77
N ILE A 100 1.71 -1.85 -5.73
CA ILE A 100 2.65 -2.45 -4.78
C ILE A 100 3.69 -3.32 -5.45
N ALA A 101 4.89 -3.32 -4.89
CA ALA A 101 5.99 -4.20 -5.24
C ALA A 101 6.10 -5.36 -4.26
N THR A 102 6.36 -6.55 -4.77
CA THR A 102 6.73 -7.73 -3.99
C THR A 102 7.84 -8.50 -4.70
N ARG A 103 8.60 -9.31 -3.94
CA ARG A 103 9.56 -10.22 -4.55
C ARG A 103 8.86 -11.29 -5.40
N ARG A 104 9.48 -11.76 -6.46
CA ARG A 104 8.95 -12.85 -7.29
C ARG A 104 8.74 -14.16 -6.51
N SER A 105 9.51 -14.37 -5.46
CA SER A 105 9.40 -15.52 -4.56
C SER A 105 8.23 -15.41 -3.58
N ASP A 106 7.65 -14.21 -3.41
CA ASP A 106 6.57 -13.97 -2.47
C ASP A 106 5.26 -14.62 -2.96
N ARG A 107 4.74 -15.58 -2.18
CA ARG A 107 3.52 -16.33 -2.44
C ARG A 107 2.33 -15.92 -1.59
N HIS A 108 2.46 -14.84 -0.79
CA HIS A 108 1.35 -14.33 0.00
C HIS A 108 0.17 -13.97 -0.90
N LYS A 109 -1.00 -14.51 -0.55
CA LYS A 109 -2.25 -14.11 -1.21
C LYS A 109 -2.68 -12.75 -0.65
N MET A 110 -2.74 -11.76 -1.52
CA MET A 110 -3.17 -10.40 -1.16
C MET A 110 -4.52 -10.11 -1.83
N LYS A 111 -5.59 -10.58 -1.21
CA LYS A 111 -6.96 -10.24 -1.63
C LYS A 111 -7.48 -9.19 -0.65
N MET A 112 -7.34 -7.94 -1.05
CA MET A 112 -7.81 -6.77 -0.31
C MET A 112 -9.29 -6.48 -0.64
N ASN A 113 -9.93 -5.61 0.13
CA ASN A 113 -11.26 -5.08 -0.13
C ASN A 113 -11.25 -3.85 -1.08
N PHE A 114 -10.09 -3.51 -1.60
CA PHE A 114 -9.86 -2.50 -2.64
C PHE A 114 -8.91 -3.05 -3.71
N GLU A 115 -8.84 -2.39 -4.86
CA GLU A 115 -8.01 -2.84 -5.97
C GLU A 115 -6.53 -2.58 -5.72
N VAL A 116 -5.70 -3.60 -6.03
CA VAL A 116 -4.25 -3.56 -5.87
C VAL A 116 -3.61 -4.08 -7.15
N SER A 117 -2.73 -3.28 -7.75
CA SER A 117 -1.83 -3.69 -8.82
C SER A 117 -0.52 -4.20 -8.20
N ARG A 118 -0.23 -5.49 -8.39
CA ARG A 118 0.93 -6.14 -7.79
C ARG A 118 2.04 -6.38 -8.79
N HIS A 119 3.15 -5.68 -8.63
CA HIS A 119 4.34 -5.78 -9.45
C HIS A 119 5.39 -6.70 -8.81
N TYR A 120 6.01 -7.58 -9.62
CA TYR A 120 6.95 -8.58 -9.14
C TYR A 120 8.37 -8.23 -9.54
N PHE A 121 9.25 -8.12 -8.55
CA PHE A 121 10.65 -7.76 -8.74
C PHE A 121 11.59 -8.92 -8.41
N SER A 122 12.78 -8.94 -9.06
CA SER A 122 13.88 -9.80 -8.63
C SER A 122 14.36 -9.40 -7.23
N GLU A 123 15.07 -10.28 -6.55
CA GLU A 123 15.58 -10.02 -5.19
C GLU A 123 16.39 -8.71 -5.13
N GLN A 124 17.34 -8.55 -6.04
CA GLN A 124 18.19 -7.36 -6.10
C GLN A 124 17.38 -6.07 -6.36
N ALA A 125 16.50 -6.07 -7.37
CA ALA A 125 15.69 -4.90 -7.70
C ALA A 125 14.64 -4.58 -6.64
N PHE A 126 14.28 -5.52 -5.78
CA PHE A 126 13.33 -5.29 -4.69
C PHE A 126 13.95 -4.56 -3.50
N GLU A 127 15.26 -4.75 -3.25
CA GLU A 127 15.97 -4.17 -2.10
C GLU A 127 16.47 -2.73 -2.33
N ASP A 128 16.16 -2.13 -3.48
CA ASP A 128 16.47 -0.72 -3.72
C ASP A 128 15.83 0.21 -2.67
N GLU A 129 16.22 1.48 -2.67
CA GLU A 129 15.85 2.51 -1.70
C GLU A 129 14.38 2.45 -1.25
N LYS A 130 14.16 2.22 0.03
CA LYS A 130 12.85 2.20 0.67
C LYS A 130 12.79 3.22 1.80
N HIS A 131 11.71 3.97 1.85
CA HIS A 131 11.37 4.84 2.96
C HIS A 131 10.36 4.13 3.85
N VAL A 132 10.59 4.16 5.16
CA VAL A 132 9.68 3.59 6.16
C VAL A 132 8.79 4.71 6.68
N PHE A 133 7.50 4.53 6.61
CA PHE A 133 6.50 5.41 7.20
C PHE A 133 5.95 4.78 8.46
N ASP A 134 6.24 5.39 9.60
CA ASP A 134 5.74 4.94 10.90
C ASP A 134 4.43 5.63 11.25
N THR A 135 3.42 4.83 11.57
CA THR A 135 2.10 5.31 11.99
C THR A 135 1.71 4.69 13.33
N LYS A 136 0.68 5.23 13.95
CA LYS A 136 0.11 4.61 15.16
C LYS A 136 -0.51 3.21 14.92
N TYR A 137 -0.68 2.82 13.64
CA TYR A 137 -1.27 1.54 13.22
C TYR A 137 -0.25 0.50 12.75
N GLY A 138 1.02 0.86 12.74
CA GLY A 138 2.15 0.09 12.22
C GLY A 138 2.91 0.87 11.16
N SER A 139 3.94 0.26 10.58
CA SER A 139 4.77 0.88 9.55
C SER A 139 4.55 0.22 8.19
N TYR A 140 4.71 1.00 7.13
CA TYR A 140 4.69 0.53 5.75
C TYR A 140 5.88 1.10 4.97
N ASN A 141 6.25 0.45 3.87
CA ASN A 141 7.39 0.83 3.05
C ASN A 141 6.92 1.46 1.74
N VAL A 142 7.65 2.49 1.29
CA VAL A 142 7.40 3.19 0.02
C VAL A 142 8.73 3.34 -0.71
N TYR A 143 8.79 3.13 -2.01
CA TYR A 143 9.98 3.45 -2.79
C TYR A 143 10.19 4.96 -2.93
N GLY A 144 11.46 5.37 -3.03
CA GLY A 144 11.83 6.77 -3.27
C GLY A 144 11.33 7.29 -4.62
N ILE A 145 11.24 8.62 -4.76
CA ILE A 145 10.62 9.28 -5.93
C ILE A 145 11.31 8.91 -7.24
N ASP A 146 12.65 9.00 -7.35
CA ASP A 146 13.37 8.71 -8.59
C ASP A 146 13.13 7.27 -9.06
N ARG A 147 13.09 6.34 -8.11
CA ARG A 147 12.74 4.94 -8.35
C ARG A 147 11.29 4.79 -8.82
N SER A 148 10.37 5.44 -8.15
CA SER A 148 8.92 5.33 -8.45
C SER A 148 8.55 5.92 -9.80
N VAL A 149 9.21 6.99 -10.22
CA VAL A 149 9.06 7.54 -11.57
C VAL A 149 9.54 6.54 -12.63
N CYS A 150 10.67 5.84 -12.40
CA CYS A 150 11.10 4.76 -13.27
C CYS A 150 10.09 3.60 -13.31
N ASP A 151 9.50 3.24 -12.17
CA ASP A 151 8.44 2.21 -12.11
C ASP A 151 7.20 2.67 -12.90
N CYS A 152 6.79 3.95 -12.80
CA CYS A 152 5.69 4.51 -13.62
C CYS A 152 5.97 4.41 -15.12
N ILE A 153 7.19 4.73 -15.57
CA ILE A 153 7.57 4.61 -16.99
C ILE A 153 7.54 3.15 -17.44
N ARG A 154 7.99 2.24 -16.59
CA ARG A 154 8.03 0.80 -16.86
C ARG A 154 6.64 0.16 -16.94
N PHE A 155 5.74 0.58 -16.05
CA PHE A 155 4.39 0.03 -15.91
C PHE A 155 3.32 0.95 -16.49
N ARG A 156 3.71 1.82 -17.45
CA ARG A 156 2.84 2.85 -18.02
C ARG A 156 1.47 2.34 -18.46
N GLU A 157 1.41 1.14 -19.03
CA GLU A 157 0.17 0.55 -19.54
C GLU A 157 -0.80 0.15 -18.42
N ASP A 158 -0.31 0.00 -17.18
CA ASP A 158 -1.09 -0.37 -16.00
C ASP A 158 -1.53 0.88 -15.19
N ILE A 159 -1.09 2.08 -15.60
CA ILE A 159 -1.32 3.34 -14.87
C ILE A 159 -2.29 4.22 -15.65
N ASP A 160 -3.20 4.87 -14.94
CA ASP A 160 -4.09 5.89 -15.52
C ASP A 160 -3.26 6.96 -16.26
N LYS A 161 -3.71 7.33 -17.47
CA LYS A 161 -2.98 8.24 -18.33
C LYS A 161 -2.77 9.61 -17.71
N ASP A 162 -3.80 10.16 -17.05
CA ASP A 162 -3.74 11.50 -16.46
C ASP A 162 -2.82 11.49 -15.24
N ILE A 163 -2.84 10.42 -14.45
CA ILE A 163 -1.90 10.21 -13.33
C ILE A 163 -0.47 10.11 -13.85
N PHE A 164 -0.23 9.34 -14.90
CA PHE A 164 1.11 9.23 -15.50
C PHE A 164 1.63 10.59 -15.98
N GLU A 165 0.82 11.35 -16.70
CA GLU A 165 1.19 12.68 -17.20
C GLU A 165 1.49 13.64 -16.03
N LEU A 166 0.67 13.62 -14.97
CA LEU A 166 0.88 14.40 -13.75
C LEU A 166 2.21 14.05 -13.05
N VAL A 167 2.52 12.75 -12.92
CA VAL A 167 3.80 12.28 -12.35
C VAL A 167 4.99 12.84 -13.13
N ILE A 168 4.97 12.73 -14.47
CA ILE A 168 6.06 13.20 -15.30
C ILE A 168 6.21 14.73 -15.25
N GLU A 169 5.10 15.45 -15.30
CA GLU A 169 5.11 16.93 -15.23
C GLU A 169 5.67 17.41 -13.88
N ASN A 170 5.20 16.84 -12.77
CA ASN A 170 5.65 17.23 -11.44
C ASN A 170 7.10 16.82 -11.18
N TYR A 171 7.53 15.65 -11.69
CA TYR A 171 8.92 15.24 -11.54
C TYR A 171 9.90 16.18 -12.26
N ARG A 172 9.55 16.71 -13.43
CA ARG A 172 10.39 17.71 -14.12
C ARG A 172 10.66 18.94 -13.26
N LYS A 173 9.68 19.34 -12.43
CA LYS A 173 9.72 20.50 -11.54
C LYS A 173 10.23 20.18 -10.14
N TYR A 174 10.52 18.89 -9.87
CA TYR A 174 10.87 18.45 -8.53
C TYR A 174 12.31 18.81 -8.17
N ASP A 175 12.50 19.71 -7.21
CA ASP A 175 13.80 20.28 -6.84
C ASP A 175 14.77 19.27 -6.23
N LYS A 176 14.25 18.17 -5.66
CA LYS A 176 15.06 17.11 -5.01
C LYS A 176 15.30 15.90 -5.91
N LYS A 177 15.00 16.00 -7.21
CA LYS A 177 15.30 14.91 -8.17
C LYS A 177 16.79 14.65 -8.24
N ASN A 178 17.15 13.38 -8.43
CA ASN A 178 18.52 12.98 -8.67
C ASN A 178 18.62 12.26 -10.01
N GLU A 179 19.12 12.97 -11.02
CA GLU A 179 19.20 12.48 -12.40
C GLU A 179 20.13 11.27 -12.52
N GLU A 180 21.27 11.26 -11.80
CA GLU A 180 22.18 10.11 -11.80
C GLU A 180 21.50 8.86 -11.25
N ARG A 181 20.74 9.00 -10.16
CA ARG A 181 19.98 7.92 -9.53
C ARG A 181 18.82 7.46 -10.41
N LEU A 182 18.08 8.39 -11.02
CA LEU A 182 17.04 8.07 -12.02
C LEU A 182 17.63 7.24 -13.16
N MET A 183 18.75 7.66 -13.74
CA MET A 183 19.40 6.96 -14.86
C MET A 183 19.98 5.61 -14.44
N ALA A 184 20.48 5.48 -13.21
CA ALA A 184 20.90 4.19 -12.65
C ALA A 184 19.73 3.19 -12.58
N TYR A 185 18.58 3.62 -12.07
CA TYR A 185 17.34 2.81 -12.06
C TYR A 185 16.85 2.52 -13.49
N ALA A 186 16.81 3.51 -14.36
CA ALA A 186 16.41 3.33 -15.75
C ALA A 186 17.26 2.28 -16.49
N LYS A 187 18.57 2.28 -16.23
CA LYS A 187 19.50 1.27 -16.77
C LYS A 187 19.22 -0.11 -16.19
N ALA A 188 19.08 -0.22 -14.87
CA ALA A 188 18.78 -1.49 -14.18
C ALA A 188 17.44 -2.10 -14.65
N MET A 189 16.45 -1.27 -14.92
CA MET A 189 15.13 -1.66 -15.42
C MET A 189 15.05 -1.83 -16.93
N ARG A 190 16.12 -1.48 -17.68
CA ARG A 190 16.19 -1.50 -19.15
C ARG A 190 15.19 -0.58 -19.85
N ILE A 191 14.92 0.58 -19.24
CA ILE A 191 13.98 1.60 -19.74
C ILE A 191 14.68 2.93 -20.11
N GLY A 192 16.02 2.96 -20.22
CA GLY A 192 16.77 4.19 -20.50
C GLY A 192 16.26 4.94 -21.72
N ARG A 193 15.97 4.24 -22.83
CA ARG A 193 15.42 4.87 -24.05
C ARG A 193 14.04 5.50 -23.82
N GLN A 194 13.21 4.95 -22.94
CA GLN A 194 11.92 5.53 -22.58
C GLN A 194 12.11 6.82 -21.80
N VAL A 195 13.04 6.83 -20.82
CA VAL A 195 13.41 8.02 -20.02
C VAL A 195 13.92 9.14 -20.92
N GLU A 196 14.86 8.85 -21.85
CA GLU A 196 15.37 9.80 -22.84
C GLU A 196 14.26 10.36 -23.73
N ARG A 197 13.35 9.51 -24.24
CA ARG A 197 12.22 9.93 -25.08
C ARG A 197 11.28 10.87 -24.36
N ILE A 198 11.11 10.70 -23.05
CA ILE A 198 10.27 11.56 -22.19
C ILE A 198 11.03 12.84 -21.83
N GLY A 199 12.36 12.89 -21.98
CA GLY A 199 13.20 14.04 -21.68
C GLY A 199 13.39 14.25 -20.16
N LEU A 200 13.62 13.19 -19.42
CA LEU A 200 13.94 13.22 -17.98
C LEU A 200 15.44 12.98 -17.70
N ASP A 201 16.25 12.97 -18.73
CA ASP A 201 17.71 12.77 -18.71
C ASP A 201 18.50 14.09 -18.78
N ARG A 202 17.80 15.25 -18.54
CA ARG A 202 18.39 16.60 -18.66
C ARG A 202 18.04 17.45 -17.45
#